data_d5f50d9e3a0827fceb1b4354f219ba58
#
_entry.id   d5f50d9e3a0827fceb1b4354f219ba58
#
_cell.length_a   1.000
_cell.length_b   1.000
_cell.length_c   1.000
_cell.angle_alpha   90.00
_cell.angle_beta   90.00
_cell.angle_gamma   90.00
#
_symmetry.space_group_name_H-M   'P 1'
#
loop_
_entity.id
_entity.type
_entity.pdbx_description
1 polymer ?
#
loop_
_entity_poly.entity_id
_entity_poly.type
_entity_poly.pdbx_seq_one_letter_code
_entity_poly.pdbx_strand_id
1 'polypeptide(L)'
;MFLVGVPLLVMPFAFYNIVAFLLPGLEWTAPLAHVPLPSHATWTLTLGDILIAISVFILFLEVTKLIQAARRGVIDHLLSLLLFVGMLVEFLFVEKAATPTFFLLLVTGFVDLIGGFAFSLKAARPKVDFEGVDQTLKP
;
A
#
# COMPACT_ATOMS: atom_id res chain seq x y z
N MET A 1 11.67 11.85 11.66
CA MET A 1 11.21 12.94 10.81
C MET A 1 11.41 12.69 9.30
N PHE A 2 12.27 11.75 8.91
CA PHE A 2 12.54 11.40 7.50
C PHE A 2 11.49 10.48 6.83
N LEU A 3 10.51 9.96 7.56
CA LEU A 3 9.52 8.98 7.06
C LEU A 3 8.21 9.59 6.55
N VAL A 4 8.10 10.92 6.48
CA VAL A 4 6.84 11.59 6.13
C VAL A 4 6.58 11.61 4.63
N GLY A 5 7.58 11.40 3.80
CA GLY A 5 7.46 11.47 2.34
C GLY A 5 7.66 10.13 1.60
N VAL A 6 8.15 9.09 2.26
CA VAL A 6 8.42 7.81 1.61
C VAL A 6 7.25 6.85 1.84
N PRO A 7 6.66 6.27 0.79
CA PRO A 7 5.60 5.28 0.96
C PRO A 7 6.14 4.08 1.73
N LEU A 8 5.45 3.70 2.81
CA LEU A 8 5.87 2.58 3.68
C LEU A 8 5.87 1.24 2.94
N LEU A 9 5.11 1.12 1.86
CA LEU A 9 5.08 -0.06 0.99
C LEU A 9 6.43 -0.35 0.27
N VAL A 10 7.36 0.61 0.27
CA VAL A 10 8.76 0.33 -0.14
C VAL A 10 9.36 -0.79 0.71
N MET A 11 9.01 -0.92 1.99
CA MET A 11 9.58 -1.94 2.87
C MET A 11 9.23 -3.38 2.45
N PRO A 12 7.94 -3.76 2.28
CA PRO A 12 7.62 -5.11 1.82
C PRO A 12 8.06 -5.35 0.37
N PHE A 13 8.08 -4.34 -0.48
CA PHE A 13 8.63 -4.43 -1.84
C PHE A 13 10.14 -4.73 -1.82
N ALA A 14 10.91 -4.00 -1.02
CA ALA A 14 12.35 -4.27 -0.86
C ALA A 14 12.60 -5.65 -0.26
N PHE A 15 11.80 -6.07 0.73
CA PHE A 15 11.90 -7.39 1.32
C PHE A 15 11.64 -8.50 0.29
N TYR A 16 10.61 -8.32 -0.56
CA TYR A 16 10.36 -9.27 -1.65
C TYR A 16 11.59 -9.43 -2.54
N ASN A 17 12.18 -8.31 -2.96
CA ASN A 17 13.34 -8.32 -3.84
C ASN A 17 14.58 -8.94 -3.17
N ILE A 18 14.82 -8.65 -1.89
CA ILE A 18 15.90 -9.27 -1.14
C ILE A 18 15.75 -10.79 -1.14
N VAL A 19 14.57 -11.31 -0.85
CA VAL A 19 14.32 -12.76 -0.85
C VAL A 19 14.46 -13.32 -2.26
N ALA A 20 13.85 -12.72 -3.26
CA ALA A 20 13.83 -13.21 -4.63
C ALA A 20 15.23 -13.27 -5.28
N PHE A 21 16.09 -12.30 -4.98
CA PHE A 21 17.41 -12.20 -5.63
C PHE A 21 18.57 -12.71 -4.79
N LEU A 22 18.50 -12.56 -3.46
CA LEU A 22 19.61 -12.92 -2.56
C LEU A 22 19.42 -14.28 -1.89
N LEU A 23 18.20 -14.83 -1.87
CA LEU A 23 17.86 -16.10 -1.26
C LEU A 23 17.20 -17.06 -2.26
N PRO A 24 17.90 -17.50 -3.33
CA PRO A 24 17.30 -18.23 -4.43
C PRO A 24 16.72 -19.61 -4.07
N GLY A 25 17.00 -20.11 -2.87
CA GLY A 25 16.42 -21.37 -2.36
C GLY A 25 15.14 -21.18 -1.55
N LEU A 26 14.66 -19.95 -1.36
CA LEU A 26 13.48 -19.68 -0.56
C LEU A 26 12.29 -19.39 -1.50
N GLU A 27 11.28 -20.24 -1.43
CA GLU A 27 10.07 -20.10 -2.23
C GLU A 27 8.97 -19.38 -1.43
N TRP A 28 8.20 -18.54 -2.12
CA TRP A 28 7.05 -17.84 -1.50
C TRP A 28 5.95 -18.77 -1.03
N THR A 29 5.86 -19.96 -1.64
CA THR A 29 4.95 -21.04 -1.27
C THR A 29 5.48 -21.94 -0.18
N ALA A 30 6.70 -21.69 0.34
CA ALA A 30 7.29 -22.50 1.41
C ALA A 30 6.39 -22.50 2.66
N PRO A 31 6.00 -23.69 3.15
CA PRO A 31 5.15 -23.80 4.33
C PRO A 31 5.93 -23.41 5.58
N LEU A 32 5.39 -22.50 6.36
CA LEU A 32 5.96 -22.08 7.63
C LEU A 32 5.26 -22.73 8.82
N ALA A 33 3.96 -22.95 8.70
CA ALA A 33 3.14 -23.58 9.73
C ALA A 33 1.92 -24.25 9.15
N HIS A 34 1.45 -25.28 9.83
CA HIS A 34 0.18 -25.96 9.56
C HIS A 34 -0.77 -25.71 10.73
N VAL A 35 -1.86 -25.00 10.47
CA VAL A 35 -2.85 -24.63 11.49
C VAL A 35 -4.10 -25.44 11.30
N PRO A 36 -4.45 -26.35 12.25
CA PRO A 36 -5.73 -27.06 12.20
C PRO A 36 -6.88 -26.09 12.50
N LEU A 37 -7.88 -26.11 11.65
CA LEU A 37 -9.08 -25.28 11.80
C LEU A 37 -10.23 -26.07 12.43
N PRO A 38 -11.19 -25.41 13.11
CA PRO A 38 -12.39 -26.08 13.63
C PRO A 38 -13.23 -26.80 12.57
N SER A 39 -13.08 -26.45 11.32
CA SER A 39 -13.70 -27.14 10.15
C SER A 39 -13.08 -28.48 9.80
N HIS A 40 -12.13 -28.99 10.59
CA HIS A 40 -11.30 -30.16 10.32
C HIS A 40 -10.38 -30.02 9.08
N ALA A 41 -10.31 -28.85 8.47
CA ALA A 41 -9.32 -28.53 7.46
C ALA A 41 -8.00 -28.09 8.10
N THR A 42 -6.89 -28.28 7.38
CA THR A 42 -5.59 -27.77 7.78
C THR A 42 -5.20 -26.60 6.87
N TRP A 43 -5.01 -25.42 7.47
CA TRP A 43 -4.50 -24.27 6.75
C TRP A 43 -2.98 -24.25 6.80
N THR A 44 -2.36 -24.16 5.63
CA THR A 44 -0.92 -24.04 5.51
C THR A 44 -0.56 -22.57 5.35
N LEU A 45 0.12 -22.02 6.35
CA LEU A 45 0.64 -20.65 6.33
C LEU A 45 1.96 -20.64 5.55
N THR A 46 2.05 -19.80 4.54
CA THR A 46 3.24 -19.66 3.69
C THR A 46 4.00 -18.36 3.96
N LEU A 47 5.25 -18.28 3.49
CA LEU A 47 6.04 -17.05 3.55
C LEU A 47 5.35 -15.90 2.81
N GLY A 48 4.74 -16.20 1.66
CA GLY A 48 3.98 -15.22 0.87
C GLY A 48 2.77 -14.66 1.64
N ASP A 49 2.04 -15.50 2.36
CA ASP A 49 0.89 -15.07 3.17
C ASP A 49 1.31 -14.06 4.25
N ILE A 50 2.44 -14.31 4.91
CA ILE A 50 2.97 -13.39 5.93
C ILE A 50 3.38 -12.06 5.30
N LEU A 51 4.08 -12.08 4.18
CA LEU A 51 4.48 -10.86 3.51
C LEU A 51 3.26 -10.00 3.11
N ILE A 52 2.24 -10.63 2.55
CA ILE A 52 1.01 -9.92 2.15
C ILE A 52 0.24 -9.41 3.36
N ALA A 53 0.11 -10.21 4.42
CA ALA A 53 -0.54 -9.76 5.66
C ALA A 53 0.16 -8.52 6.26
N ILE A 54 1.49 -8.53 6.32
CA ILE A 54 2.28 -7.36 6.75
C ILE A 54 2.08 -6.17 5.81
N SER A 55 2.05 -6.39 4.50
CA SER A 55 1.85 -5.34 3.50
C SER A 55 0.48 -4.66 3.64
N VAL A 56 -0.57 -5.43 3.87
CA VAL A 56 -1.93 -4.91 4.13
C VAL A 56 -1.96 -4.12 5.44
N PHE A 57 -1.29 -4.59 6.49
CA PHE A 57 -1.19 -3.86 7.74
C PHE A 57 -0.42 -2.54 7.57
N ILE A 58 0.66 -2.54 6.81
CA ILE A 58 1.42 -1.33 6.46
C ILE A 58 0.53 -0.35 5.66
N LEU A 59 -0.23 -0.85 4.69
CA LEU A 59 -1.21 -0.04 3.94
C LEU A 59 -2.22 0.63 4.88
N PHE A 60 -2.74 -0.12 5.87
CA PHE A 60 -3.65 0.44 6.87
C PHE A 60 -2.99 1.59 7.66
N LEU A 61 -1.73 1.42 8.09
CA LEU A 61 -0.99 2.48 8.77
C LEU A 61 -0.76 3.70 7.86
N GLU A 62 -0.52 3.48 6.59
CA GLU A 62 -0.32 4.54 5.61
C GLU A 62 -1.61 5.34 5.37
N VAL A 63 -2.73 4.67 5.23
CA VAL A 63 -4.05 5.32 5.11
C VAL A 63 -4.40 6.11 6.38
N THR A 64 -4.10 5.60 7.58
CA THR A 64 -4.35 6.33 8.84
C THR A 64 -3.48 7.58 8.97
N LYS A 65 -2.24 7.55 8.48
CA LYS A 65 -1.39 8.76 8.38
C LYS A 65 -2.01 9.82 7.48
N LEU A 66 -2.62 9.42 6.36
CA LEU A 66 -3.30 10.34 5.43
C LEU A 66 -4.48 11.05 6.06
N ILE A 67 -5.22 10.36 6.92
CA ILE A 67 -6.38 10.92 7.64
C ILE A 67 -5.90 11.96 8.66
N GLN A 68 -4.77 11.73 9.31
CA GLN A 68 -4.21 12.62 10.35
C GLN A 68 -3.44 13.80 9.76
N ALA A 69 -2.72 13.60 8.67
CA ALA A 69 -2.04 14.66 7.95
C ALA A 69 -3.02 15.29 6.95
N ALA A 70 -3.57 16.44 7.25
CA ALA A 70 -4.56 17.14 6.41
C ALA A 70 -4.11 17.45 4.96
N ARG A 71 -2.89 17.12 4.58
CA ARG A 71 -2.32 17.26 3.23
C ARG A 71 -1.22 16.23 2.99
N ARG A 72 -1.44 15.33 2.04
CA ARG A 72 -0.33 14.67 1.35
C ARG A 72 0.33 15.70 0.43
N GLY A 73 1.64 15.88 0.53
CA GLY A 73 2.37 16.70 -0.43
C GLY A 73 2.30 16.08 -1.85
N VAL A 74 2.43 16.90 -2.88
CA VAL A 74 2.53 16.43 -4.27
C VAL A 74 3.68 15.42 -4.43
N ILE A 75 4.75 15.61 -3.66
CA ILE A 75 5.93 14.74 -3.64
C ILE A 75 5.58 13.34 -3.15
N ASP A 76 4.80 13.20 -2.08
CA ASP A 76 4.41 11.90 -1.52
C ASP A 76 3.58 11.10 -2.53
N HIS A 77 2.68 11.78 -3.23
CA HIS A 77 1.86 11.15 -4.27
C HIS A 77 2.69 10.72 -5.48
N LEU A 78 3.66 11.55 -5.88
CA LEU A 78 4.59 11.22 -6.96
C LEU A 78 5.48 10.02 -6.61
N LEU A 79 5.93 9.91 -5.35
CA LEU A 79 6.71 8.77 -4.87
C LEU A 79 5.90 7.48 -4.84
N SER A 80 4.63 7.51 -4.40
CA SER A 80 3.74 6.34 -4.47
C SER A 80 3.47 5.91 -5.91
N LEU A 81 3.28 6.86 -6.83
CA LEU A 81 3.15 6.57 -8.25
C LEU A 81 4.42 5.93 -8.83
N LEU A 82 5.58 6.49 -8.51
CA LEU A 82 6.87 5.96 -8.96
C LEU A 82 7.10 4.54 -8.44
N LEU A 83 6.80 4.29 -7.17
CA LEU A 83 6.87 2.97 -6.57
C LEU A 83 5.96 1.98 -7.30
N PHE A 84 4.69 2.35 -7.51
CA PHE A 84 3.73 1.49 -8.22
C PHE A 84 4.18 1.18 -9.65
N VAL A 85 4.64 2.18 -10.40
CA VAL A 85 5.15 1.97 -11.76
C VAL A 85 6.39 1.06 -11.73
N GLY A 86 7.30 1.24 -10.78
CA GLY A 86 8.46 0.36 -10.61
C GLY A 86 8.06 -1.08 -10.35
N MET A 87 7.11 -1.32 -9.45
CA MET A 87 6.56 -2.64 -9.17
C MET A 87 5.87 -3.25 -10.40
N LEU A 88 5.11 -2.45 -11.15
CA LEU A 88 4.43 -2.91 -12.37
C LEU A 88 5.45 -3.32 -13.44
N VAL A 89 6.46 -2.52 -13.68
CA VAL A 89 7.56 -2.84 -14.63
C VAL A 89 8.27 -4.12 -14.20
N GLU A 90 8.59 -4.26 -12.91
CA GLU A 90 9.23 -5.46 -12.40
C GLU A 90 8.33 -6.70 -12.57
N PHE A 91 7.05 -6.59 -12.28
CA PHE A 91 6.10 -7.69 -12.49
C PHE A 91 6.03 -8.16 -13.95
N LEU A 92 6.09 -7.21 -14.89
CA LEU A 92 5.96 -7.51 -16.32
C LEU A 92 7.25 -8.02 -16.97
N PHE A 93 8.42 -7.61 -16.46
CA PHE A 93 9.69 -7.87 -17.14
C PHE A 93 10.66 -8.76 -16.35
N VAL A 94 10.41 -9.00 -15.08
CA VAL A 94 11.29 -9.80 -14.22
C VAL A 94 10.62 -11.13 -13.90
N GLU A 95 11.21 -12.23 -14.35
CA GLU A 95 10.68 -13.59 -14.16
C GLU A 95 10.46 -13.92 -12.67
N LYS A 96 11.36 -13.51 -11.80
CA LYS A 96 11.26 -13.75 -10.34
C LYS A 96 10.11 -13.01 -9.66
N ALA A 97 9.57 -11.98 -10.30
CA ALA A 97 8.41 -11.24 -9.83
C ALA A 97 7.08 -11.82 -10.35
N ALA A 98 7.12 -12.78 -11.26
CA ALA A 98 5.92 -13.43 -11.81
C ALA A 98 5.32 -14.44 -10.82
N THR A 99 4.94 -13.99 -9.63
CA THR A 99 4.38 -14.82 -8.55
C THR A 99 3.04 -14.24 -8.05
N PRO A 100 2.14 -15.09 -7.52
CA PRO A 100 0.91 -14.61 -6.87
C PRO A 100 1.19 -13.65 -5.72
N THR A 101 2.25 -13.87 -4.95
CA THR A 101 2.67 -13.00 -3.85
C THR A 101 3.02 -11.61 -4.36
N PHE A 102 3.80 -11.50 -5.43
CA PHE A 102 4.15 -10.19 -6.00
C PHE A 102 2.94 -9.50 -6.62
N PHE A 103 2.05 -10.25 -7.27
CA PHE A 103 0.80 -9.70 -7.81
C PHE A 103 -0.06 -9.07 -6.70
N LEU A 104 -0.23 -9.75 -5.56
CA LEU A 104 -0.98 -9.20 -4.43
C LEU A 104 -0.28 -7.97 -3.81
N LEU A 105 1.05 -7.97 -3.78
CA LEU A 105 1.82 -6.81 -3.36
C LEU A 105 1.61 -5.61 -4.32
N LEU A 106 1.59 -5.87 -5.63
CA LEU A 106 1.27 -4.86 -6.66
C LEU A 106 -0.15 -4.31 -6.48
N VAL A 107 -1.14 -5.15 -6.21
CA VAL A 107 -2.52 -4.73 -5.90
C VAL A 107 -2.55 -3.84 -4.65
N THR A 108 -1.79 -4.19 -3.61
CA THR A 108 -1.68 -3.38 -2.40
C THR A 108 -1.11 -1.98 -2.71
N GLY A 109 -0.08 -1.91 -3.55
CA GLY A 109 0.49 -0.65 -4.05
C GLY A 109 -0.50 0.17 -4.88
N PHE A 110 -1.33 -0.48 -5.69
CA PHE A 110 -2.39 0.18 -6.44
C PHE A 110 -3.45 0.80 -5.52
N VAL A 111 -3.86 0.09 -4.49
CA VAL A 111 -4.82 0.59 -3.48
C VAL A 111 -4.24 1.80 -2.74
N ASP A 112 -2.96 1.79 -2.38
CA ASP A 112 -2.29 2.95 -1.78
C ASP A 112 -2.30 4.17 -2.71
N LEU A 113 -1.97 3.97 -3.98
CA LEU A 113 -1.97 5.03 -4.99
C LEU A 113 -3.36 5.66 -5.15
N ILE A 114 -4.40 4.85 -5.32
CA ILE A 114 -5.79 5.32 -5.48
C ILE A 114 -6.29 6.00 -4.20
N GLY A 115 -5.99 5.42 -3.04
CA GLY A 115 -6.33 6.00 -1.74
C GLY A 115 -5.74 7.40 -1.58
N GLY A 116 -4.46 7.57 -1.87
CA GLY A 116 -3.77 8.86 -1.83
C GLY A 116 -4.37 9.89 -2.79
N PHE A 117 -4.72 9.47 -4.01
CA PHE A 117 -5.36 10.33 -5.01
C PHE A 117 -6.76 10.78 -4.56
N ALA A 118 -7.59 9.86 -4.08
CA ALA A 118 -8.94 10.14 -3.60
C ALA A 118 -8.94 11.16 -2.43
N PHE A 119 -7.99 11.03 -1.52
CA PHE A 119 -7.82 11.98 -0.42
C PHE A 119 -7.40 13.37 -0.92
N SER A 120 -6.49 13.45 -1.89
CA SER A 120 -6.02 14.71 -2.46
C SER A 120 -7.17 15.47 -3.15
N LEU A 121 -8.04 14.78 -3.88
CA LEU A 121 -9.22 15.38 -4.50
C LEU A 121 -10.22 15.90 -3.47
N LYS A 122 -10.43 15.17 -2.38
CA LYS A 122 -11.35 15.60 -1.31
C LYS A 122 -10.82 16.84 -0.57
N ALA A 123 -9.51 16.92 -0.34
CA ALA A 123 -8.87 18.07 0.29
C ALA A 123 -8.85 19.32 -0.59
N ALA A 124 -8.91 19.17 -1.92
CA ALA A 124 -8.92 20.28 -2.89
C ALA A 124 -10.31 20.89 -3.09
N ARG A 125 -11.40 20.31 -2.53
CA ARG A 125 -12.74 20.91 -2.64
C ARG A 125 -12.79 22.21 -1.86
N PRO A 126 -13.21 23.35 -2.48
CA PRO A 126 -13.39 24.59 -1.75
C PRO A 126 -14.46 24.39 -0.67
N LYS A 127 -14.13 24.79 0.58
CA LYS A 127 -15.14 24.95 1.61
C LYS A 127 -16.05 26.09 1.16
N VAL A 128 -17.30 25.78 0.87
CA VAL A 128 -18.31 26.81 0.64
C VAL A 128 -18.65 27.36 2.00
N ASP A 129 -18.04 28.50 2.36
CA ASP A 129 -18.38 29.23 3.56
C ASP A 129 -19.76 29.89 3.32
N PHE A 130 -20.80 29.30 3.91
CA PHE A 130 -22.14 29.88 3.94
C PHE A 130 -22.26 31.10 4.86
N GLU A 131 -21.19 31.46 5.60
CA GLU A 131 -21.20 32.63 6.50
C GLU A 131 -21.31 33.98 5.78
N GLY A 132 -20.96 34.05 4.49
CA GLY A 132 -21.06 35.30 3.72
C GLY A 132 -22.48 35.67 3.26
N VAL A 133 -23.43 34.75 3.30
CA VAL A 133 -24.80 34.99 2.77
C VAL A 133 -25.70 35.65 3.80
N ASP A 134 -25.43 35.49 5.09
CA ASP A 134 -26.30 36.00 6.17
C ASP A 134 -26.07 37.48 6.51
N GLN A 135 -24.95 38.07 6.08
CA GLN A 135 -24.68 39.49 6.30
C GLN A 135 -25.27 40.45 5.27
N THR A 136 -25.69 39.93 4.11
CA THR A 136 -26.31 40.76 3.03
C THR A 136 -27.83 40.86 3.14
N LEU A 137 -28.44 40.10 4.07
CA LEU A 137 -29.91 40.08 4.24
C LEU A 137 -30.41 40.80 5.50
N LYS A 138 -29.59 41.56 6.23
CA LYS A 138 -30.08 42.45 7.28
C LYS A 138 -30.42 43.78 6.68
N PRO A 139 -31.69 44.25 6.86
CA PRO A 139 -32.15 45.56 6.42
C PRO A 139 -31.51 46.68 7.20
#